data_a1b0e2faa4229977c7b5e3a75e378482
#
_entry.id   a1b0e2faa4229977c7b5e3a75e378482
#
_cell.length_a   1.000
_cell.length_b   1.000
_cell.length_c   1.000
_cell.angle_alpha   90.00
_cell.angle_beta   90.00
_cell.angle_gamma   90.00
#
_symmetry.space_group_name_H-M   'P 1'
#
loop_
_entity.id
_entity.type
_entity.pdbx_description
1 polymer ?
#
loop_
_entity_poly.entity_id
_entity_poly.type
_entity_poly.pdbx_seq_one_letter_code
_entity_poly.pdbx_strand_id
1 'polypeptide(L)'
;VMGNGYNSKSGRPVLLIQYLDAGPSGDPNGNMKLLRLVATGSADTGSTVNTTDNGLSAPRLVDLNSDGRPDVAYAGDMKGNLWKFLIADSSDANWGVARWGTNAATTTNHTTAGVPLFTATGGTEGSPNSRTLAQPIVAVPTVRANDRKKQVTISGHTKTVAVGGMMVAFGTGRNVTTN
;
A
#
# COMPACT_ATOMS: atom_id res chain seq x y z
N VAL A 1 4.40 -10.53 6.97
CA VAL A 1 4.28 -9.28 6.20
C VAL A 1 4.10 -8.13 7.16
N MET A 2 4.81 -7.03 6.97
CA MET A 2 4.76 -5.86 7.85
C MET A 2 5.12 -4.57 7.10
N GLY A 3 4.71 -3.42 7.61
CA GLY A 3 5.24 -2.13 7.19
C GLY A 3 6.57 -1.83 7.89
N ASN A 4 7.39 -0.95 7.32
CA ASN A 4 8.68 -0.57 7.90
C ASN A 4 8.59 0.46 9.04
N GLY A 5 7.37 0.80 9.49
CA GLY A 5 7.11 1.68 10.63
C GLY A 5 7.25 3.17 10.33
N TYR A 6 7.03 4.00 11.35
CA TYR A 6 6.84 5.44 11.18
C TYR A 6 8.13 6.24 10.96
N ASN A 7 9.24 5.80 11.52
CA ASN A 7 10.53 6.49 11.47
C ASN A 7 11.56 5.66 10.71
N SER A 8 11.22 5.35 9.47
CA SER A 8 12.14 4.63 8.61
C SER A 8 13.36 5.48 8.27
N LYS A 9 14.56 4.89 8.36
CA LYS A 9 15.82 5.57 7.99
C LYS A 9 15.78 6.18 6.59
N SER A 10 15.08 5.55 5.66
CA SER A 10 14.94 6.04 4.28
C SER A 10 13.83 7.07 4.12
N GLY A 11 12.92 7.19 5.10
CA GLY A 11 11.70 7.98 5.00
C GLY A 11 10.76 7.54 3.89
N ARG A 12 10.89 6.30 3.46
CA ARG A 12 10.06 5.72 2.40
C ARG A 12 9.12 4.68 3.01
N PRO A 13 7.87 4.66 2.59
CA PRO A 13 6.96 3.60 2.97
C PRO A 13 7.35 2.31 2.21
N VAL A 14 7.66 1.27 2.97
CA VAL A 14 8.14 -0.03 2.45
C VAL A 14 7.32 -1.16 3.05
N LEU A 15 6.76 -2.01 2.19
CA LEU A 15 6.19 -3.28 2.59
C LEU A 15 7.30 -4.32 2.69
N LEU A 16 7.45 -4.91 3.87
CA LEU A 16 8.43 -5.96 4.16
C LEU A 16 7.74 -7.32 4.16
N ILE A 17 8.25 -8.26 3.37
CA ILE A 17 7.78 -9.64 3.31
C ILE A 17 8.95 -10.55 3.64
N GLN A 18 8.91 -11.18 4.81
CA GLN A 18 9.92 -12.13 5.26
C GLN A 18 9.41 -13.55 5.00
N TYR A 19 10.16 -14.32 4.22
CA TYR A 19 9.95 -15.75 4.11
C TYR A 19 10.42 -16.43 5.40
N LEU A 20 9.66 -17.40 5.88
CA LEU A 20 9.95 -18.11 7.13
C LEU A 20 10.59 -19.48 6.89
N ASP A 21 10.52 -19.97 5.67
CA ASP A 21 11.20 -21.17 5.22
C ASP A 21 12.61 -20.82 4.72
N ALA A 22 13.52 -21.76 4.82
CA ALA A 22 14.81 -21.63 4.17
C ALA A 22 14.57 -21.39 2.69
N GLY A 23 15.04 -20.24 2.18
CA GLY A 23 14.88 -19.85 0.78
C GLY A 23 15.35 -20.96 -0.18
N PRO A 24 15.14 -20.78 -1.49
CA PRO A 24 15.45 -21.81 -2.46
C PRO A 24 16.87 -22.35 -2.23
N SER A 25 17.00 -23.65 -2.29
CA SER A 25 18.23 -24.38 -2.09
C SER A 25 19.38 -23.73 -2.89
N GLY A 26 20.30 -23.06 -2.21
CA GLY A 26 21.40 -22.32 -2.83
C GLY A 26 21.92 -21.14 -2.03
N ASP A 27 21.22 -20.69 -0.98
CA ASP A 27 21.83 -19.74 -0.05
C ASP A 27 22.72 -20.51 0.95
N PRO A 28 24.06 -20.43 0.83
CA PRO A 28 24.98 -21.14 1.72
C PRO A 28 24.90 -20.68 3.17
N ASN A 29 24.23 -19.57 3.44
CA ASN A 29 24.10 -19.00 4.77
C ASN A 29 22.74 -19.30 5.42
N GLY A 30 21.83 -19.99 4.74
CA GLY A 30 20.47 -20.31 5.25
C GLY A 30 19.63 -19.07 5.57
N ASN A 31 19.94 -17.93 4.95
CA ASN A 31 19.24 -16.68 5.21
C ASN A 31 17.84 -16.71 4.61
N MET A 32 16.86 -16.39 5.44
CA MET A 32 15.50 -16.23 4.99
C MET A 32 15.40 -15.03 4.03
N LYS A 33 14.77 -15.23 2.88
CA LYS A 33 14.56 -14.16 1.90
C LYS A 33 13.70 -13.05 2.48
N LEU A 34 14.17 -11.82 2.39
CA LEU A 34 13.41 -10.61 2.74
C LEU A 34 13.17 -9.77 1.49
N LEU A 35 11.92 -9.59 1.14
CA LEU A 35 11.50 -8.66 0.08
C LEU A 35 11.19 -7.28 0.67
N ARG A 36 11.60 -6.24 -0.05
CA ARG A 36 11.33 -4.83 0.26
C ARG A 36 10.60 -4.18 -0.91
N LEU A 37 9.28 -4.05 -0.80
CA LEU A 37 8.46 -3.42 -1.83
C LEU A 37 8.30 -1.93 -1.47
N VAL A 38 9.05 -1.08 -2.15
CA VAL A 38 9.08 0.37 -1.89
C VAL A 38 7.92 1.05 -2.60
N ALA A 39 7.12 1.85 -1.89
CA ALA A 39 5.99 2.56 -2.46
C ALA A 39 6.41 3.80 -3.27
N THR A 40 7.49 4.49 -2.87
CA THR A 40 7.97 5.71 -3.53
C THR A 40 9.48 5.71 -3.73
N GLY A 41 9.93 6.23 -4.86
CA GLY A 41 11.34 6.44 -5.17
C GLY A 41 12.09 5.17 -5.53
N SER A 42 13.42 5.26 -5.67
CA SER A 42 14.30 4.12 -5.95
C SER A 42 14.46 3.22 -4.73
N ALA A 43 14.89 1.99 -4.97
CA ALA A 43 15.14 1.02 -3.92
C ALA A 43 15.94 1.62 -2.75
N ASP A 44 15.54 1.26 -1.54
CA ASP A 44 16.27 1.65 -0.33
C ASP A 44 17.61 0.91 -0.30
N THR A 45 18.67 1.62 -0.57
CA THR A 45 20.04 1.09 -0.48
C THR A 45 20.58 1.13 0.95
N GLY A 46 19.78 1.57 1.91
CA GLY A 46 20.15 1.62 3.33
C GLY A 46 21.16 2.72 3.70
N SER A 47 21.55 3.55 2.75
CA SER A 47 22.68 4.49 2.91
C SER A 47 22.29 5.93 3.20
N THR A 48 21.05 6.34 3.04
CA THR A 48 20.65 7.74 3.24
C THR A 48 19.91 7.93 4.55
N VAL A 49 20.49 8.72 5.44
CA VAL A 49 19.78 9.27 6.60
C VAL A 49 18.70 10.20 6.04
N ASN A 50 17.44 9.86 6.30
CA ASN A 50 16.33 10.67 5.85
C ASN A 50 15.93 11.67 6.93
N THR A 51 15.68 12.89 6.50
CA THR A 51 15.21 13.99 7.34
C THR A 51 13.69 14.09 7.41
N THR A 52 12.96 13.27 6.67
CA THR A 52 11.49 13.30 6.64
C THR A 52 10.91 12.08 7.33
N ASP A 53 10.17 12.29 8.41
CA ASP A 53 9.41 11.25 9.11
C ASP A 53 8.38 10.64 8.18
N ASN A 54 8.66 9.45 7.68
CA ASN A 54 7.70 8.64 6.93
C ASN A 54 8.02 7.16 7.05
N GLY A 55 7.06 6.34 6.72
CA GLY A 55 7.15 4.90 6.70
C GLY A 55 5.78 4.28 6.61
N LEU A 56 5.72 3.01 6.30
CA LEU A 56 4.47 2.28 6.09
C LEU A 56 3.93 1.77 7.41
N SER A 57 2.64 1.98 7.65
CA SER A 57 1.90 1.40 8.77
C SER A 57 1.65 -0.10 8.57
N ALA A 58 0.98 -0.74 9.54
CA ALA A 58 0.62 -2.15 9.44
C ALA A 58 -0.32 -2.41 8.25
N PRO A 59 -0.02 -3.42 7.41
CA PRO A 59 -0.82 -3.71 6.22
C PRO A 59 -2.05 -4.55 6.52
N ARG A 60 -3.08 -4.41 5.67
CA ARG A 60 -4.18 -5.34 5.51
C ARG A 60 -3.93 -6.21 4.28
N LEU A 61 -3.83 -7.51 4.49
CA LEU A 61 -3.74 -8.49 3.40
C LEU A 61 -5.13 -8.92 2.96
N VAL A 62 -5.31 -9.11 1.66
CA VAL A 62 -6.57 -9.54 1.07
C VAL A 62 -6.31 -10.61 0.01
N ASP A 63 -6.98 -11.72 0.16
CA ASP A 63 -7.11 -12.78 -0.81
C ASP A 63 -8.36 -12.47 -1.68
N LEU A 64 -8.16 -12.23 -2.97
CA LEU A 64 -9.24 -11.83 -3.89
C LEU A 64 -9.91 -13.02 -4.58
N ASN A 65 -9.20 -14.12 -4.70
CA ASN A 65 -9.62 -15.32 -5.43
C ASN A 65 -10.00 -16.49 -4.52
N SER A 66 -9.77 -16.35 -3.20
CA SER A 66 -10.04 -17.36 -2.17
C SER A 66 -9.19 -18.64 -2.31
N ASP A 67 -7.95 -18.51 -2.75
CA ASP A 67 -7.00 -19.59 -2.85
C ASP A 67 -6.16 -19.80 -1.57
N GLY A 68 -6.38 -18.96 -0.56
CA GLY A 68 -5.67 -18.98 0.72
C GLY A 68 -4.38 -18.18 0.73
N ARG A 69 -4.05 -17.48 -0.37
CA ARG A 69 -2.88 -16.62 -0.49
C ARG A 69 -3.31 -15.16 -0.64
N PRO A 70 -2.65 -14.22 0.01
CA PRO A 70 -2.93 -12.81 -0.22
C PRO A 70 -2.53 -12.37 -1.63
N ASP A 71 -3.45 -11.74 -2.35
CA ASP A 71 -3.21 -11.16 -3.67
C ASP A 71 -2.76 -9.71 -3.59
N VAL A 72 -3.26 -8.99 -2.58
CA VAL A 72 -3.00 -7.56 -2.41
C VAL A 72 -2.78 -7.22 -0.94
N ALA A 73 -2.01 -6.16 -0.72
CA ALA A 73 -1.86 -5.52 0.59
C ALA A 73 -2.22 -4.04 0.50
N TYR A 74 -2.91 -3.52 1.52
CA TYR A 74 -3.22 -2.11 1.67
C TYR A 74 -2.60 -1.59 2.96
N ALA A 75 -1.93 -0.45 2.89
CA ALA A 75 -1.36 0.19 4.07
C ALA A 75 -1.27 1.71 3.90
N GLY A 76 -1.35 2.42 5.01
CA GLY A 76 -1.16 3.86 5.05
C GLY A 76 0.27 4.27 5.35
N ASP A 77 0.57 5.55 5.21
CA ASP A 77 1.85 6.14 5.63
C ASP A 77 1.65 7.42 6.46
N MET A 78 2.76 7.97 6.99
CA MET A 78 2.74 9.18 7.81
C MET A 78 2.44 10.46 7.02
N LYS A 79 2.55 10.41 5.70
CA LYS A 79 2.21 11.52 4.80
C LYS A 79 0.76 11.45 4.29
N GLY A 80 -0.05 10.55 4.85
CA GLY A 80 -1.47 10.42 4.53
C GLY A 80 -1.75 9.67 3.23
N ASN A 81 -0.77 8.98 2.68
CA ASN A 81 -0.99 8.17 1.49
C ASN A 81 -1.52 6.79 1.88
N LEU A 82 -2.52 6.32 1.14
CA LEU A 82 -2.98 4.94 1.15
C LEU A 82 -2.39 4.23 -0.06
N TRP A 83 -1.63 3.18 0.19
CA TRP A 83 -0.93 2.39 -0.82
C TRP A 83 -1.60 1.03 -1.04
N LYS A 84 -1.52 0.54 -2.27
CA LYS A 84 -1.88 -0.83 -2.64
C LYS A 84 -0.65 -1.50 -3.22
N PHE A 85 -0.34 -2.69 -2.74
CA PHE A 85 0.71 -3.55 -3.28
C PHE A 85 0.08 -4.78 -3.93
N LEU A 86 0.58 -5.17 -5.09
CA LEU A 86 0.20 -6.38 -5.81
C LEU A 86 1.22 -7.47 -5.49
N ILE A 87 0.74 -8.60 -4.95
CA ILE A 87 1.57 -9.70 -4.47
C ILE A 87 1.03 -11.08 -4.90
N ALA A 88 0.22 -11.09 -5.98
CA ALA A 88 -0.42 -12.31 -6.48
C ALA A 88 0.40 -13.08 -7.53
N ASP A 89 1.41 -12.44 -8.16
CA ASP A 89 2.17 -13.10 -9.22
C ASP A 89 2.93 -14.32 -8.69
N SER A 90 3.08 -15.34 -9.50
CA SER A 90 3.81 -16.56 -9.17
C SER A 90 5.30 -16.32 -8.90
N SER A 91 5.85 -15.24 -9.48
CA SER A 91 7.20 -14.76 -9.21
C SER A 91 7.15 -13.51 -8.34
N ASP A 92 7.81 -13.56 -7.19
CA ASP A 92 7.90 -12.40 -6.29
C ASP A 92 8.73 -11.24 -6.87
N ALA A 93 9.50 -11.48 -7.93
CA ALA A 93 10.17 -10.44 -8.70
C ALA A 93 9.18 -9.49 -9.39
N ASN A 94 7.93 -9.93 -9.57
CA ASN A 94 6.85 -9.16 -10.18
C ASN A 94 5.95 -8.48 -9.12
N TRP A 95 6.26 -8.61 -7.85
CA TRP A 95 5.49 -7.95 -6.79
C TRP A 95 5.92 -6.48 -6.64
N GLY A 96 4.97 -5.63 -6.31
CA GLY A 96 5.28 -4.21 -6.13
C GLY A 96 4.06 -3.35 -5.84
N VAL A 97 4.30 -2.06 -5.73
CA VAL A 97 3.25 -1.08 -5.52
C VAL A 97 2.39 -0.91 -6.78
N ALA A 98 1.07 -0.90 -6.60
CA ALA A 98 0.15 -0.67 -7.70
C ALA A 98 0.24 0.78 -8.19
N ARG A 99 0.07 0.97 -9.51
CA ARG A 99 -0.12 2.27 -10.13
C ARG A 99 -1.61 2.52 -10.34
N TRP A 100 -2.06 3.71 -10.00
CA TRP A 100 -3.41 4.15 -10.33
C TRP A 100 -3.56 4.28 -11.85
N GLY A 101 -4.65 3.75 -12.39
CA GLY A 101 -4.97 3.86 -13.82
C GLY A 101 -4.29 2.81 -14.72
N THR A 102 -3.44 1.96 -14.18
CA THR A 102 -2.89 0.79 -14.88
C THR A 102 -3.11 -0.45 -14.01
N ASN A 103 -3.49 -1.56 -14.64
CA ASN A 103 -3.56 -2.84 -13.92
C ASN A 103 -2.18 -3.48 -13.73
N ALA A 104 -1.12 -2.75 -14.02
CA ALA A 104 0.24 -3.23 -13.92
C ALA A 104 0.86 -2.79 -12.58
N ALA A 105 1.49 -3.71 -11.90
CA ALA A 105 2.42 -3.40 -10.83
C ALA A 105 3.64 -2.68 -11.40
N THR A 106 4.24 -1.80 -10.63
CA THR A 106 5.57 -1.28 -10.93
C THR A 106 6.58 -2.34 -10.51
N THR A 107 6.81 -3.31 -11.38
CA THR A 107 7.43 -4.54 -10.96
C THR A 107 8.93 -4.55 -11.04
N THR A 108 9.50 -3.82 -11.95
CA THR A 108 10.79 -4.29 -12.45
C THR A 108 12.00 -3.66 -11.82
N ASN A 109 11.94 -2.62 -11.07
CA ASN A 109 13.21 -2.09 -10.53
C ASN A 109 13.06 -1.23 -9.27
N HIS A 110 11.94 -1.23 -8.59
CA HIS A 110 11.74 -0.38 -7.40
C HIS A 110 12.11 1.11 -7.63
N THR A 111 12.43 1.46 -8.87
CA THR A 111 12.92 2.78 -9.28
C THR A 111 11.80 3.72 -9.69
N THR A 112 10.65 3.18 -10.03
CA THR A 112 9.51 4.01 -10.41
C THR A 112 8.59 4.19 -9.21
N ALA A 113 8.35 5.43 -8.84
CA ALA A 113 7.45 5.76 -7.74
C ALA A 113 6.03 5.20 -8.03
N GLY A 114 5.45 4.53 -7.04
CA GLY A 114 4.03 4.20 -7.05
C GLY A 114 3.18 5.46 -6.96
N VAL A 115 1.92 5.33 -7.31
CA VAL A 115 0.91 6.36 -7.10
C VAL A 115 -0.01 5.90 -5.99
N PRO A 116 -0.21 6.66 -4.91
CA PRO A 116 -1.12 6.25 -3.85
C PRO A 116 -2.55 6.19 -4.39
N LEU A 117 -3.34 5.27 -3.85
CA LEU A 117 -4.78 5.19 -4.16
C LEU A 117 -5.51 6.46 -3.70
N PHE A 118 -5.04 7.04 -2.62
CA PHE A 118 -5.60 8.22 -2.01
C PHE A 118 -4.55 8.94 -1.17
N THR A 119 -4.62 10.27 -1.11
CA THR A 119 -3.82 11.08 -0.18
C THR A 119 -4.76 11.88 0.69
N ALA A 120 -4.71 11.62 1.99
CA ALA A 120 -5.50 12.33 2.98
C ALA A 120 -4.81 13.65 3.34
N THR A 121 -5.51 14.75 3.12
CA THR A 121 -5.04 16.09 3.47
C THR A 121 -6.09 16.83 4.28
N GLY A 122 -5.67 17.55 5.29
CA GLY A 122 -6.51 18.39 6.14
C GLY A 122 -6.15 19.87 6.03
N GLY A 123 -7.02 20.71 6.57
CA GLY A 123 -6.76 22.14 6.71
C GLY A 123 -5.86 22.43 7.90
N THR A 124 -5.25 23.63 7.91
CA THR A 124 -4.56 24.19 9.07
C THR A 124 -5.56 24.86 10.01
N GLU A 125 -5.19 25.00 11.28
CA GLU A 125 -5.92 25.86 12.21
C GLU A 125 -5.98 27.29 11.63
N GLY A 126 -7.16 27.89 11.61
CA GLY A 126 -7.40 29.18 10.94
C GLY A 126 -7.65 29.12 9.42
N SER A 127 -7.39 27.99 8.77
CA SER A 127 -7.68 27.76 7.35
C SER A 127 -8.15 26.33 7.10
N PRO A 128 -9.32 25.95 7.59
CA PRO A 128 -9.80 24.55 7.53
C PRO A 128 -9.99 24.03 6.10
N ASN A 129 -10.11 24.93 5.13
CA ASN A 129 -10.30 24.58 3.71
C ASN A 129 -8.98 24.47 2.92
N SER A 130 -7.83 24.72 3.52
CA SER A 130 -6.54 24.76 2.79
C SER A 130 -6.09 23.39 2.31
N ARG A 131 -6.50 22.31 2.95
CA ARG A 131 -6.21 20.89 2.60
C ARG A 131 -4.75 20.61 2.24
N THR A 132 -3.82 21.30 2.88
CA THR A 132 -2.38 21.21 2.56
C THR A 132 -1.62 20.34 3.54
N LEU A 133 -2.17 20.10 4.74
CA LEU A 133 -1.52 19.27 5.75
C LEU A 133 -1.80 17.79 5.53
N ALA A 134 -0.74 17.00 5.47
CA ALA A 134 -0.86 15.55 5.43
C ALA A 134 -1.58 15.02 6.69
N GLN A 135 -2.58 14.17 6.47
CA GLN A 135 -3.31 13.46 7.53
C GLN A 135 -2.80 12.02 7.62
N PRO A 136 -1.87 11.69 8.53
CA PRO A 136 -1.28 10.36 8.62
C PRO A 136 -2.33 9.25 8.66
N ILE A 137 -2.06 8.13 7.98
CA ILE A 137 -2.87 6.91 8.00
C ILE A 137 -2.06 5.85 8.74
N VAL A 138 -2.28 5.74 10.05
CA VAL A 138 -1.49 4.88 10.94
C VAL A 138 -2.21 3.59 11.35
N ALA A 139 -3.54 3.60 11.29
CA ALA A 139 -4.34 2.41 11.58
C ALA A 139 -4.37 1.46 10.40
N VAL A 140 -4.49 0.16 10.67
CA VAL A 140 -4.68 -0.86 9.64
C VAL A 140 -5.99 -0.59 8.89
N PRO A 141 -5.99 -0.51 7.56
CA PRO A 141 -7.22 -0.36 6.79
C PRO A 141 -8.15 -1.56 6.95
N THR A 142 -9.45 -1.31 6.89
CA THR A 142 -10.47 -2.36 6.74
C THR A 142 -10.84 -2.48 5.27
N VAL A 143 -10.90 -3.72 4.77
CA VAL A 143 -11.17 -3.98 3.35
C VAL A 143 -12.31 -4.97 3.23
N ARG A 144 -13.25 -4.69 2.33
CA ARG A 144 -14.32 -5.61 1.97
C ARG A 144 -14.64 -5.54 0.47
N ALA A 145 -15.29 -6.56 -0.05
CA ALA A 145 -15.81 -6.53 -1.42
C ALA A 145 -16.84 -5.41 -1.57
N ASN A 146 -16.84 -4.78 -2.74
CA ASN A 146 -17.83 -3.77 -3.09
C ASN A 146 -19.10 -4.45 -3.62
N ASP A 147 -20.12 -4.51 -2.79
CA ASP A 147 -21.43 -5.10 -3.09
C ASP A 147 -22.41 -4.11 -3.75
N ARG A 148 -21.97 -2.88 -4.04
CA ARG A 148 -22.80 -1.85 -4.66
C ARG A 148 -23.20 -2.25 -6.07
N LYS A 149 -24.43 -1.86 -6.43
CA LYS A 149 -24.98 -2.07 -7.76
C LYS A 149 -25.22 -0.71 -8.41
N LYS A 150 -25.10 -0.67 -9.74
CA LYS A 150 -25.44 0.50 -10.56
C LYS A 150 -26.36 0.10 -11.70
N GLN A 151 -27.19 1.01 -12.16
CA GLN A 151 -27.95 0.83 -13.39
C GLN A 151 -27.11 1.30 -14.58
N VAL A 152 -27.10 0.50 -15.62
CA VAL A 152 -26.43 0.81 -16.90
C VAL A 152 -27.43 0.62 -18.00
N THR A 153 -27.59 1.63 -18.85
CA THR A 153 -28.45 1.55 -20.03
C THR A 153 -27.60 1.33 -21.26
N ILE A 154 -27.82 0.21 -21.94
CA ILE A 154 -27.15 -0.16 -23.19
C ILE A 154 -28.24 -0.41 -24.23
N SER A 155 -28.18 0.28 -25.35
CA SER A 155 -29.15 0.15 -26.46
C SER A 155 -30.61 0.28 -26.00
N GLY A 156 -30.90 1.24 -25.09
CA GLY A 156 -32.23 1.48 -24.56
C GLY A 156 -32.73 0.51 -23.47
N HIS A 157 -31.95 -0.52 -23.14
CA HIS A 157 -32.29 -1.47 -22.07
C HIS A 157 -31.51 -1.16 -20.78
N THR A 158 -32.24 -0.94 -19.68
CA THR A 158 -31.62 -0.69 -18.36
C THR A 158 -31.41 -2.00 -17.62
N LYS A 159 -30.19 -2.20 -17.14
CA LYS A 159 -29.74 -3.41 -16.45
C LYS A 159 -29.01 -3.02 -15.16
N THR A 160 -29.29 -3.71 -14.07
CA THR A 160 -28.55 -3.56 -12.83
C THR A 160 -27.31 -4.46 -12.86
N VAL A 161 -26.13 -3.85 -12.69
CA VAL A 161 -24.85 -4.55 -12.70
C VAL A 161 -24.10 -4.29 -11.38
N ALA A 162 -23.29 -5.25 -10.95
CA ALA A 162 -22.38 -5.05 -9.83
C ALA A 162 -21.29 -4.03 -10.21
N VAL A 163 -20.95 -3.13 -9.27
CA VAL A 163 -19.85 -2.18 -9.48
C VAL A 163 -18.50 -2.90 -9.44
N GLY A 164 -18.40 -3.93 -8.59
CA GLY A 164 -17.16 -4.70 -8.41
C GLY A 164 -16.08 -3.93 -7.63
N GLY A 165 -14.92 -4.57 -7.49
CA GLY A 165 -13.76 -4.01 -6.79
C GLY A 165 -13.87 -4.13 -5.27
N MET A 166 -12.95 -3.47 -4.58
CA MET A 166 -12.85 -3.48 -3.12
C MET A 166 -13.15 -2.09 -2.56
N MET A 167 -13.79 -2.07 -1.41
CA MET A 167 -13.95 -0.87 -0.58
C MET A 167 -12.90 -0.92 0.52
N VAL A 168 -12.14 0.17 0.66
CA VAL A 168 -11.12 0.32 1.69
C VAL A 168 -11.53 1.45 2.61
N ALA A 169 -11.71 1.16 3.90
CA ALA A 169 -12.00 2.13 4.94
C ALA A 169 -10.76 2.29 5.84
N PHE A 170 -10.42 3.53 6.18
CA PHE A 170 -9.28 3.85 7.02
C PHE A 170 -9.54 5.14 7.80
N GLY A 171 -8.89 5.25 8.96
CA GLY A 171 -8.86 6.47 9.74
C GLY A 171 -7.64 7.31 9.42
N THR A 172 -7.75 8.62 9.62
CA THR A 172 -6.63 9.56 9.50
C THR A 172 -6.34 10.22 10.84
N GLY A 173 -5.09 10.58 11.07
CA GLY A 173 -4.63 11.24 12.29
C GLY A 173 -3.42 10.54 12.92
N ARG A 174 -2.76 11.24 13.81
CA ARG A 174 -1.65 10.69 14.62
C ARG A 174 -2.20 10.14 15.91
N ASN A 175 -1.74 8.97 16.30
CA ASN A 175 -2.01 8.40 17.63
C ASN A 175 -0.97 8.86 18.68
N VAL A 176 -0.30 9.98 18.45
CA VAL A 176 0.73 10.51 19.34
C VAL A 176 0.38 11.95 19.69
N THR A 177 0.06 12.18 20.94
CA THR A 177 0.05 13.53 21.50
C THR A 177 1.51 13.98 21.63
N THR A 178 1.91 14.99 20.88
CA THR A 178 3.10 15.75 21.20
C THR A 178 2.75 16.64 22.40
N ASN A 179 3.37 16.39 23.54
CA ASN A 179 3.40 17.37 24.63
C ASN A 179 4.28 18.53 24.20
#